data_43117d880a6670128483eb6d0a399f42
#
_entry.id   43117d880a6670128483eb6d0a399f42
#
_cell.length_a   1.000
_cell.length_b   1.000
_cell.length_c   1.000
_cell.angle_alpha   90.00
_cell.angle_beta   90.00
_cell.angle_gamma   90.00
#
_symmetry.space_group_name_H-M   'P 1'
#
loop_
_entity.id
_entity.type
_entity.pdbx_description
1 polymer ?
#
loop_
_entity_poly.entity_id
_entity_poly.type
_entity_poly.pdbx_seq_one_letter_code
_entity_poly.pdbx_strand_id
1 'polypeptide(L)'
;VRAAQALGASPWYIIRRHLIPNSISPIIVGFVLAIPLAMMLEASLSFLGIGVPPPTPSWGQMINVGMNFMFFYWHMAVFPTAALAITVLATTLFGDGLRDALDPTLKGR
;
A
#
# COMPACT_ATOMS: atom_id res chain seq x y z
N VAL A 1 2.70 27.24 9.28
CA VAL A 1 1.45 27.85 8.81
C VAL A 1 1.05 29.04 9.68
N ARG A 2 1.07 28.88 11.00
CA ARG A 2 0.74 29.98 11.92
C ARG A 2 1.71 31.16 11.77
N ALA A 3 2.98 30.87 11.59
CA ALA A 3 3.98 31.94 11.41
C ALA A 3 3.69 32.73 10.12
N ALA A 4 3.32 32.04 9.06
CA ALA A 4 2.99 32.69 7.80
C ALA A 4 1.72 33.53 7.92
N GLN A 5 0.72 33.06 8.66
CA GLN A 5 -0.49 33.80 8.93
C GLN A 5 -0.19 35.07 9.76
N ALA A 6 0.67 34.94 10.74
CA ALA A 6 1.06 36.06 11.59
C ALA A 6 1.78 37.14 10.78
N LEU A 7 2.51 36.77 9.74
CA LEU A 7 3.18 37.70 8.85
C LEU A 7 2.26 38.29 7.77
N GLY A 8 0.97 37.97 7.80
CA GLY A 8 0.01 38.51 6.86
C GLY A 8 -0.02 37.83 5.50
N ALA A 9 0.46 36.59 5.41
CA ALA A 9 0.43 35.84 4.16
C ALA A 9 -1.00 35.53 3.73
N SER A 10 -1.25 35.57 2.41
CA SER A 10 -2.57 35.26 1.86
C SER A 10 -2.86 33.76 2.03
N PRO A 11 -4.17 33.37 2.10
CA PRO A 11 -4.51 31.94 2.16
C PRO A 11 -3.94 31.12 1.01
N TRP A 12 -3.92 31.69 -0.21
CA TRP A 12 -3.35 31.02 -1.37
C TRP A 12 -1.85 30.79 -1.22
N TYR A 13 -1.12 31.78 -0.69
CA TYR A 13 0.30 31.65 -0.44
C TYR A 13 0.58 30.55 0.59
N ILE A 14 -0.20 30.50 1.66
CA ILE A 14 -0.05 29.48 2.71
C ILE A 14 -0.28 28.10 2.12
N ILE A 15 -1.34 27.91 1.33
CA ILE A 15 -1.66 26.63 0.70
C ILE A 15 -0.51 26.20 -0.19
N ARG A 16 -0.09 27.08 -1.07
CA ARG A 16 0.93 26.76 -2.07
C ARG A 16 2.31 26.56 -1.48
N ARG A 17 2.67 27.33 -0.48
CA ARG A 17 4.03 27.38 0.05
C ARG A 17 4.25 26.50 1.26
N HIS A 18 3.22 26.27 2.06
CA HIS A 18 3.32 25.55 3.32
C HIS A 18 2.49 24.31 3.39
N LEU A 19 1.19 24.38 3.02
CA LEU A 19 0.28 23.25 3.19
C LEU A 19 0.55 22.13 2.18
N ILE A 20 0.70 22.48 0.89
CA ILE A 20 0.94 21.48 -0.15
C ILE A 20 2.25 20.72 0.07
N PRO A 21 3.40 21.42 0.24
CA PRO A 21 4.66 20.70 0.46
C PRO A 21 4.66 19.85 1.72
N ASN A 22 4.04 20.31 2.80
CA ASN A 22 3.99 19.57 4.06
C ASN A 22 3.00 18.41 4.02
N SER A 23 2.01 18.46 3.13
CA SER A 23 1.00 17.41 3.02
C SER A 23 1.38 16.32 2.02
N ILE A 24 2.27 16.61 1.07
CA ILE A 24 2.65 15.65 0.02
C ILE A 24 3.28 14.40 0.63
N SER A 25 4.21 14.56 1.59
CA SER A 25 4.90 13.42 2.18
C SER A 25 3.96 12.44 2.88
N PRO A 26 3.06 12.89 3.79
CA PRO A 26 2.09 11.97 4.40
C PRO A 26 1.14 11.33 3.37
N ILE A 27 0.75 12.07 2.33
CA ILE A 27 -0.15 11.56 1.30
C ILE A 27 0.53 10.44 0.51
N ILE A 28 1.79 10.66 0.11
CA ILE A 28 2.56 9.65 -0.63
C ILE A 28 2.73 8.39 0.21
N VAL A 29 3.12 8.54 1.48
CA VAL A 29 3.31 7.42 2.38
C VAL A 29 2.01 6.65 2.58
N GLY A 30 0.90 7.36 2.81
CA GLY A 30 -0.41 6.75 2.96
C GLY A 30 -0.84 5.98 1.72
N PHE A 31 -0.58 6.55 0.54
CA PHE A 31 -0.90 5.90 -0.72
C PHE A 31 -0.10 4.61 -0.90
N VAL A 32 1.20 4.66 -0.64
CA VAL A 32 2.07 3.49 -0.79
C VAL A 32 1.69 2.39 0.20
N LEU A 33 1.38 2.74 1.45
CA LEU A 33 0.98 1.76 2.46
C LEU A 33 -0.41 1.18 2.20
N ALA A 34 -1.24 1.87 1.41
CA ALA A 34 -2.54 1.35 1.01
C ALA A 34 -2.44 0.21 0.01
N ILE A 35 -1.33 0.12 -0.73
CA ILE A 35 -1.14 -0.93 -1.73
C ILE A 35 -1.18 -2.33 -1.11
N PRO A 36 -0.35 -2.66 -0.09
CA PRO A 36 -0.43 -3.99 0.52
C PRO A 36 -1.77 -4.28 1.17
N LEU A 37 -2.44 -3.27 1.75
CA LEU A 37 -3.77 -3.45 2.30
C LEU A 37 -4.77 -3.82 1.21
N ALA A 38 -4.73 -3.13 0.07
CA ALA A 38 -5.61 -3.44 -1.05
C ALA A 38 -5.33 -4.83 -1.61
N MET A 39 -4.06 -5.22 -1.70
CA MET A 39 -3.67 -6.55 -2.18
C MET A 39 -4.21 -7.64 -1.26
N MET A 40 -4.07 -7.46 0.05
CA MET A 40 -4.56 -8.43 1.02
C MET A 40 -6.07 -8.55 0.98
N LEU A 41 -6.76 -7.42 0.85
CA LEU A 41 -8.22 -7.41 0.76
C LEU A 41 -8.69 -8.13 -0.51
N GLU A 42 -8.09 -7.79 -1.65
CA GLU A 42 -8.41 -8.42 -2.93
C GLU A 42 -8.17 -9.93 -2.86
N ALA A 43 -6.99 -10.33 -2.35
CA ALA A 43 -6.64 -11.74 -2.24
C ALA A 43 -7.63 -12.49 -1.35
N SER A 44 -8.02 -11.90 -0.22
CA SER A 44 -8.97 -12.51 0.69
C SER A 44 -10.33 -12.69 0.05
N LEU A 45 -10.82 -11.66 -0.64
CA LEU A 45 -12.12 -11.73 -1.32
C LEU A 45 -12.11 -12.73 -2.46
N SER A 46 -11.02 -12.77 -3.24
CA SER A 46 -10.88 -13.71 -4.35
C SER A 46 -10.77 -15.15 -3.84
N PHE A 47 -10.06 -15.35 -2.74
CA PHE A 47 -9.96 -16.66 -2.11
C PHE A 47 -11.33 -17.18 -1.68
N LEU A 48 -12.18 -16.29 -1.17
CA LEU A 48 -13.54 -16.63 -0.79
C LEU A 48 -14.50 -16.76 -1.96
N GLY A 49 -14.05 -16.42 -3.17
CA GLY A 49 -14.85 -16.54 -4.37
C GLY A 49 -15.72 -15.34 -4.70
N ILE A 50 -15.58 -14.25 -3.96
CA ILE A 50 -16.41 -13.05 -4.14
C ILE A 50 -15.61 -11.86 -4.64
N GLY A 51 -14.36 -12.08 -5.03
CA GLY A 51 -13.50 -11.04 -5.57
C GLY A 51 -13.57 -10.98 -7.10
N VAL A 52 -12.38 -10.94 -7.72
CA VAL A 52 -12.27 -10.87 -9.16
C VAL A 52 -12.93 -12.06 -9.81
N PRO A 53 -13.87 -11.86 -10.77
CA PRO A 53 -14.56 -12.99 -11.39
C PRO A 53 -13.64 -13.76 -12.34
N PRO A 54 -13.75 -15.11 -12.39
CA PRO A 54 -13.03 -15.88 -13.39
C PRO A 54 -13.46 -15.47 -14.81
N PRO A 55 -12.58 -15.56 -15.84
CA PRO A 55 -11.22 -16.09 -15.78
C PRO A 55 -10.13 -15.06 -15.46
N THR A 56 -10.49 -13.88 -14.93
CA THR A 56 -9.51 -12.85 -14.63
C THR A 56 -8.55 -13.36 -13.55
N PRO A 57 -7.22 -13.36 -13.81
CA PRO A 57 -6.27 -13.90 -12.86
C PRO A 57 -6.06 -12.96 -11.67
N SER A 58 -5.89 -13.56 -10.48
CA SER A 58 -5.43 -12.86 -9.29
C SER A 58 -4.73 -13.86 -8.39
N TRP A 59 -3.86 -13.39 -7.51
CA TRP A 59 -3.15 -14.29 -6.60
C TRP A 59 -4.11 -14.99 -5.64
N GLY A 60 -5.13 -14.28 -5.17
CA GLY A 60 -6.14 -14.89 -4.30
C GLY A 60 -6.90 -16.00 -4.97
N GLN A 61 -7.27 -15.79 -6.24
CA GLN A 61 -7.94 -16.78 -7.04
C GLN A 61 -7.03 -17.99 -7.32
N MET A 62 -5.74 -17.71 -7.62
CA MET A 62 -4.76 -18.78 -7.84
C MET A 62 -4.57 -19.63 -6.58
N ILE A 63 -4.55 -18.98 -5.42
CA ILE A 63 -4.46 -19.70 -4.14
C ILE A 63 -5.69 -20.57 -3.92
N ASN A 64 -6.86 -20.04 -4.21
CA ASN A 64 -8.12 -20.79 -4.07
C ASN A 64 -8.12 -22.04 -4.95
N VAL A 65 -7.77 -21.88 -6.23
CA VAL A 65 -7.69 -23.02 -7.15
C VAL A 65 -6.60 -23.99 -6.71
N GLY A 66 -5.45 -23.48 -6.30
CA GLY A 66 -4.33 -24.32 -5.86
C GLY A 66 -4.63 -25.14 -4.64
N MET A 67 -5.46 -24.63 -3.72
CA MET A 67 -5.84 -25.36 -2.52
C MET A 67 -6.62 -26.64 -2.85
N ASN A 68 -7.39 -26.64 -3.94
CA ASN A 68 -8.13 -27.81 -4.37
C ASN A 68 -7.23 -28.93 -4.86
N PHE A 69 -5.98 -28.60 -5.24
CA PHE A 69 -5.01 -29.56 -5.76
C PHE A 69 -3.81 -29.73 -4.83
N MET A 70 -3.92 -29.30 -3.57
CA MET A 70 -2.78 -29.25 -2.64
C MET A 70 -2.13 -30.63 -2.43
N PHE A 71 -2.91 -31.68 -2.39
CA PHE A 71 -2.38 -33.02 -2.14
C PHE A 71 -1.69 -33.63 -3.37
N PHE A 72 -1.99 -33.15 -4.56
CA PHE A 72 -1.40 -33.67 -5.80
C PHE A 72 -0.40 -32.70 -6.39
N TYR A 73 -0.71 -31.41 -6.36
CA TYR A 73 0.08 -30.36 -6.98
C TYR A 73 0.23 -29.21 -5.98
N TRP A 74 0.99 -29.46 -4.91
CA TRP A 74 1.17 -28.49 -3.83
C TRP A 74 1.74 -27.15 -4.35
N HIS A 75 2.53 -27.19 -5.42
CA HIS A 75 3.13 -25.99 -5.98
C HIS A 75 2.10 -25.01 -6.53
N MET A 76 0.92 -25.47 -6.89
CA MET A 76 -0.16 -24.60 -7.38
C MET A 76 -0.69 -23.66 -6.29
N ALA A 77 -0.55 -24.04 -5.02
CA ALA A 77 -0.93 -23.18 -3.91
C ALA A 77 0.28 -22.38 -3.40
N VAL A 78 1.47 -22.99 -3.37
CA VAL A 78 2.66 -22.41 -2.76
C VAL A 78 3.19 -21.23 -3.57
N PHE A 79 3.29 -21.35 -4.89
CA PHE A 79 3.87 -20.28 -5.70
C PHE A 79 3.04 -18.99 -5.67
N PRO A 80 1.70 -19.00 -5.86
CA PRO A 80 0.93 -17.76 -5.71
C PRO A 80 0.98 -17.18 -4.30
N THR A 81 0.97 -18.04 -3.28
CA THR A 81 1.05 -17.60 -1.90
C THR A 81 2.39 -16.92 -1.63
N ALA A 82 3.48 -17.52 -2.11
CA ALA A 82 4.82 -16.93 -1.96
C ALA A 82 4.93 -15.61 -2.71
N ALA A 83 4.38 -15.54 -3.93
CA ALA A 83 4.41 -14.31 -4.72
C ALA A 83 3.66 -13.18 -4.00
N LEU A 84 2.49 -13.47 -3.49
CA LEU A 84 1.69 -12.50 -2.75
C LEU A 84 2.41 -12.05 -1.48
N ALA A 85 2.94 -12.99 -0.71
CA ALA A 85 3.62 -12.71 0.54
C ALA A 85 4.87 -11.84 0.31
N ILE A 86 5.67 -12.17 -0.69
CA ILE A 86 6.87 -11.42 -1.00
C ILE A 86 6.51 -10.01 -1.45
N THR A 87 5.50 -9.86 -2.30
CA THR A 87 5.08 -8.56 -2.81
C THR A 87 4.53 -7.68 -1.69
N VAL A 88 3.69 -8.24 -0.82
CA VAL A 88 3.12 -7.51 0.33
C VAL A 88 4.25 -7.08 1.26
N LEU A 89 5.17 -7.98 1.58
CA LEU A 89 6.29 -7.68 2.45
C LEU A 89 7.18 -6.59 1.84
N ALA A 90 7.54 -6.73 0.57
CA ALA A 90 8.39 -5.76 -0.11
C ALA A 90 7.74 -4.38 -0.16
N THR A 91 6.45 -4.32 -0.48
CA THR A 91 5.71 -3.06 -0.56
C THR A 91 5.57 -2.42 0.82
N THR A 92 5.33 -3.22 1.85
CA THR A 92 5.23 -2.73 3.23
C THR A 92 6.57 -2.17 3.69
N LEU A 93 7.66 -2.87 3.44
CA LEU A 93 8.99 -2.39 3.80
C LEU A 93 9.35 -1.12 3.04
N PHE A 94 8.99 -1.05 1.77
CA PHE A 94 9.20 0.16 0.98
C PHE A 94 8.42 1.34 1.54
N GLY A 95 7.15 1.11 1.91
CA GLY A 95 6.31 2.14 2.50
C GLY A 95 6.83 2.63 3.84
N ASP A 96 7.29 1.71 4.69
CA ASP A 96 7.89 2.06 5.98
C ASP A 96 9.18 2.85 5.81
N GLY A 97 10.04 2.42 4.86
CA GLY A 97 11.26 3.16 4.53
C GLY A 97 10.95 4.54 3.99
N LEU A 98 9.94 4.66 3.15
CA LEU A 98 9.52 5.94 2.60
C LEU A 98 8.99 6.87 3.70
N ARG A 99 8.23 6.31 4.63
CA ARG A 99 7.74 7.06 5.79
C ARG A 99 8.91 7.63 6.60
N ASP A 100 9.90 6.79 6.90
CA ASP A 100 11.06 7.22 7.67
C ASP A 100 11.86 8.28 6.91
N ALA A 101 12.01 8.12 5.60
CA ALA A 101 12.75 9.06 4.76
C ALA A 101 12.05 10.40 4.64
N LEU A 102 10.72 10.42 4.62
CA LEU A 102 9.93 11.63 4.41
C LEU A 102 9.43 12.25 5.70
N ASP A 103 9.66 11.61 6.84
CA ASP A 103 9.19 12.13 8.13
C ASP A 103 10.12 13.24 8.61
N PRO A 104 9.67 14.50 8.62
CA PRO A 104 10.52 15.61 9.06
C PRO A 104 10.87 15.54 10.53
N THR A 105 10.03 14.87 11.34
CA THR A 105 10.30 14.70 12.76
C THR A 105 11.52 13.84 13.00
N LEU A 106 11.66 12.75 12.26
CA LEU A 106 12.82 11.87 12.34
C LEU A 106 14.07 12.52 11.79
N LYS A 107 13.94 13.30 10.72
CA LYS A 107 15.08 14.00 10.12
C LYS A 107 15.62 15.11 11.00
N GLY A 108 14.81 15.66 11.87
CA GLY A 108 15.21 16.70 12.79
C GLY A 108 16.03 16.22 13.97
N ARG A 109 16.26 14.92 14.07
CA ARG A 109 17.07 14.30 15.11
C ARG A 109 18.44 13.93 14.56
#